data_37c24350649a4b9f1fd419d8b2b8d4a5
#
_entry.id   37c24350649a4b9f1fd419d8b2b8d4a5
#
_cell.length_a   1.000
_cell.length_b   1.000
_cell.length_c   1.000
_cell.angle_alpha   90.00
_cell.angle_beta   90.00
_cell.angle_gamma   90.00
#
_symmetry.space_group_name_H-M   'P 1'
#
loop_
_entity.id
_entity.type
_entity.pdbx_description
1 polymer ?
#
loop_
_entity_poly.entity_id
_entity_poly.type
_entity_poly.pdbx_seq_one_letter_code
_entity_poly.pdbx_strand_id
1 'polypeptide(L)'
;MGKRNSGEGGFFHDVNRGIWIYQLRYTDAEGNHKRKKFAAKTKREAIQKGKEFIDALNQKPSDDSKQLTLGNWIINWLENYTKPNVRPRTYEKYSSTLKAYILPTFENVLLDDLNAADLQKHFNRLLESGRADGTGLSTSTVRGTRRYLSMCIDEAVKLGLVSSNVVRLTKAPKLAKKEITILSKSEIDRLIEAAKEIDHPFMSVVMPEIISLTVHTGMRQGEVFGLKWEDVDFEKSCLFIRRSLAHVIGKGAVFQAPKTKNSIRRVLLMPEDVENLRAYKVWQKNYSDELGSLFAGHNLVFTSPFGEPISPINFSRRYFRPLLKKCKISSDFTFHGLRHTHATLLLRQGVNPKIVQERLGHSSIKVTMDTYSHVLPDMQRQAVEALQGIFQ
;
A
#
# COMPACT_ATOMS: atom_id res chain seq x y z
N MET A 1 15.82 -22.49 57.91
CA MET A 1 16.75 -21.94 56.90
C MET A 1 16.00 -21.01 55.97
N GLY A 2 16.20 -19.70 56.11
CA GLY A 2 15.43 -18.71 55.35
C GLY A 2 15.80 -18.75 53.86
N LYS A 3 14.82 -18.60 52.95
CA LYS A 3 15.04 -18.45 51.51
C LYS A 3 15.81 -17.15 51.25
N ARG A 4 17.04 -17.26 50.68
CA ARG A 4 17.86 -16.10 50.26
C ARG A 4 17.19 -15.43 49.04
N ASN A 5 17.19 -14.10 49.04
CA ASN A 5 16.60 -13.29 47.97
C ASN A 5 17.43 -13.41 46.66
N SER A 6 16.78 -13.16 45.53
CA SER A 6 17.42 -13.08 44.21
C SER A 6 18.44 -11.95 44.24
N GLY A 7 19.72 -12.25 43.90
CA GLY A 7 20.84 -11.30 43.95
C GLY A 7 21.88 -11.60 45.05
N GLU A 8 21.55 -12.40 46.06
CA GLU A 8 22.51 -12.82 47.08
C GLU A 8 23.32 -14.04 46.62
N GLY A 9 24.60 -13.85 46.32
CA GLY A 9 25.53 -14.90 45.96
C GLY A 9 26.08 -15.64 47.17
N GLY A 10 26.44 -16.92 46.99
CA GLY A 10 27.21 -17.72 47.97
C GLY A 10 28.71 -17.70 47.63
N PHE A 11 29.56 -17.77 48.63
CA PHE A 11 30.99 -17.90 48.41
C PHE A 11 31.54 -19.12 49.22
N PHE A 12 32.56 -19.76 48.68
CA PHE A 12 33.29 -20.85 49.36
C PHE A 12 34.76 -20.81 48.92
N HIS A 13 35.62 -21.35 49.80
CA HIS A 13 37.04 -21.46 49.54
C HIS A 13 37.38 -22.88 49.04
N ASP A 14 37.98 -22.98 47.86
CA ASP A 14 38.51 -24.26 47.35
C ASP A 14 39.94 -24.40 47.88
N VAL A 15 40.06 -25.18 48.97
CA VAL A 15 41.34 -25.37 49.71
C VAL A 15 42.37 -26.05 48.85
N ASN A 16 41.93 -26.95 47.93
CA ASN A 16 42.90 -27.73 47.10
C ASN A 16 43.52 -26.83 46.00
N ARG A 17 42.78 -25.77 45.55
CA ARG A 17 43.24 -24.82 44.52
C ARG A 17 43.70 -23.49 45.09
N GLY A 18 43.54 -23.25 46.39
CA GLY A 18 43.85 -21.97 47.02
C GLY A 18 43.10 -20.78 46.52
N ILE A 19 41.86 -20.96 46.04
CA ILE A 19 41.05 -19.92 45.41
C ILE A 19 39.70 -19.76 46.09
N TRP A 20 39.20 -18.54 46.05
CA TRP A 20 37.82 -18.20 46.46
C TRP A 20 36.91 -18.25 45.28
N ILE A 21 35.72 -18.87 45.43
CA ILE A 21 34.68 -18.94 44.41
C ILE A 21 33.44 -18.26 44.94
N TYR A 22 32.99 -17.24 44.18
CA TYR A 22 31.70 -16.58 44.36
C TYR A 22 30.69 -17.11 43.38
N GLN A 23 29.57 -17.66 43.83
CA GLN A 23 28.53 -18.19 42.98
C GLN A 23 27.31 -17.28 43.04
N LEU A 24 26.95 -16.72 41.88
CA LEU A 24 25.83 -15.82 41.73
C LEU A 24 24.68 -16.51 40.99
N ARG A 25 23.44 -16.20 41.41
CA ARG A 25 22.22 -16.54 40.65
C ARG A 25 21.70 -15.27 40.01
N TYR A 26 21.38 -15.35 38.73
CA TYR A 26 20.81 -14.23 37.96
C TYR A 26 19.75 -14.74 37.02
N THR A 27 18.90 -13.82 36.56
CA THR A 27 17.89 -14.07 35.52
C THR A 27 18.41 -13.46 34.21
N ASP A 28 18.43 -14.24 33.14
CA ASP A 28 18.83 -13.71 31.82
C ASP A 28 17.72 -12.87 31.18
N ALA A 29 17.99 -12.27 30.02
CA ALA A 29 17.06 -11.43 29.27
C ALA A 29 15.79 -12.19 28.81
N GLU A 30 15.84 -13.52 28.78
CA GLU A 30 14.75 -14.42 28.40
C GLU A 30 13.91 -14.89 29.61
N GLY A 31 14.25 -14.39 30.82
CA GLY A 31 13.53 -14.75 32.06
C GLY A 31 14.01 -16.06 32.73
N ASN A 32 15.06 -16.70 32.24
CA ASN A 32 15.56 -17.98 32.78
C ASN A 32 16.49 -17.74 33.95
N HIS A 33 16.37 -18.55 35.02
CA HIS A 33 17.25 -18.51 36.17
C HIS A 33 18.54 -19.28 35.90
N LYS A 34 19.68 -18.57 35.87
CA LYS A 34 21.03 -19.13 35.64
C LYS A 34 21.95 -18.94 36.85
N ARG A 35 23.05 -19.72 36.87
CA ARG A 35 24.10 -19.63 37.90
C ARG A 35 25.44 -19.45 37.21
N LYS A 36 26.26 -18.52 37.74
CA LYS A 36 27.63 -18.29 37.27
C LYS A 36 28.59 -18.29 38.45
N LYS A 37 29.79 -18.84 38.28
CA LYS A 37 30.83 -18.91 39.29
C LYS A 37 31.98 -18.00 38.89
N PHE A 38 32.50 -17.23 39.85
CA PHE A 38 33.63 -16.31 39.67
C PHE A 38 34.74 -16.75 40.63
N ALA A 39 35.93 -17.12 40.10
CA ALA A 39 37.05 -17.57 40.85
C ALA A 39 38.12 -16.45 40.94
N ALA A 40 38.76 -16.31 42.13
CA ALA A 40 39.86 -15.39 42.32
C ALA A 40 40.75 -15.84 43.50
N LYS A 41 41.94 -15.25 43.63
CA LYS A 41 42.85 -15.54 44.73
C LYS A 41 42.34 -15.02 46.09
N THR A 42 41.58 -13.97 46.07
CA THR A 42 40.95 -13.39 47.27
C THR A 42 39.43 -13.39 47.21
N LYS A 43 38.78 -13.46 48.35
CA LYS A 43 37.31 -13.39 48.48
C LYS A 43 36.78 -12.09 47.91
N ARG A 44 37.47 -10.96 48.13
CA ARG A 44 37.09 -9.63 47.68
C ARG A 44 37.08 -9.54 46.16
N GLU A 45 38.09 -10.06 45.48
CA GLU A 45 38.18 -10.09 44.03
C GLU A 45 37.09 -10.99 43.39
N ALA A 46 36.78 -12.14 44.01
CA ALA A 46 35.73 -13.00 43.48
C ALA A 46 34.35 -12.35 43.55
N ILE A 47 34.06 -11.63 44.63
CA ILE A 47 32.84 -10.86 44.80
C ILE A 47 32.81 -9.66 43.83
N GLN A 48 33.94 -8.98 43.64
CA GLN A 48 34.07 -7.87 42.72
C GLN A 48 33.78 -8.27 41.29
N LYS A 49 34.35 -9.39 40.80
CA LYS A 49 34.02 -9.96 39.47
C LYS A 49 32.55 -10.30 39.31
N GLY A 50 31.89 -10.76 40.36
CA GLY A 50 30.47 -11.05 40.34
C GLY A 50 29.60 -9.77 40.28
N LYS A 51 30.00 -8.69 40.98
CA LYS A 51 29.37 -7.40 40.89
C LYS A 51 29.52 -6.78 39.50
N GLU A 52 30.73 -6.77 38.95
CA GLU A 52 31.01 -6.27 37.60
C GLU A 52 30.17 -7.00 36.53
N PHE A 53 29.96 -8.32 36.71
CA PHE A 53 29.11 -9.10 35.84
C PHE A 53 27.63 -8.71 35.96
N ILE A 54 27.13 -8.45 37.18
CA ILE A 54 25.77 -7.93 37.39
C ILE A 54 25.61 -6.52 36.82
N ASP A 55 26.61 -5.68 37.05
CA ASP A 55 26.61 -4.30 36.52
C ASP A 55 26.63 -4.30 34.99
N ALA A 56 27.38 -5.24 34.37
CA ALA A 56 27.39 -5.45 32.93
C ALA A 56 26.04 -6.02 32.38
N LEU A 57 25.37 -6.88 33.15
CA LEU A 57 24.03 -7.38 32.83
C LEU A 57 22.95 -6.29 32.98
N ASN A 58 23.12 -5.43 33.96
CA ASN A 58 22.24 -4.28 34.23
C ASN A 58 22.60 -3.03 33.42
N GLN A 59 23.78 -3.00 32.81
CA GLN A 59 24.09 -2.01 31.80
C GLN A 59 23.19 -2.27 30.60
N LYS A 60 22.10 -1.49 30.51
CA LYS A 60 21.40 -1.29 29.26
C LYS A 60 22.43 -0.97 28.16
N PRO A 61 22.21 -1.42 26.89
CA PRO A 61 23.12 -1.08 25.80
C PRO A 61 23.50 0.40 25.87
N SER A 62 24.80 0.66 25.61
CA SER A 62 25.47 1.94 25.70
C SER A 62 24.61 3.17 25.41
N ASP A 63 24.88 4.25 26.08
CA ASP A 63 24.23 5.60 26.10
C ASP A 63 23.85 6.20 24.72
N ASP A 64 24.29 5.61 23.61
CA ASP A 64 23.83 5.95 22.26
C ASP A 64 22.34 5.70 22.02
N SER A 65 21.69 4.78 22.77
CA SER A 65 20.24 4.53 22.66
C SER A 65 19.42 5.67 23.33
N LYS A 66 20.00 6.39 24.29
CA LYS A 66 19.33 7.51 24.95
C LYS A 66 19.26 8.78 24.11
N GLN A 67 19.98 8.83 22.99
CA GLN A 67 20.00 9.99 22.10
C GLN A 67 19.32 9.71 20.74
N LEU A 68 18.62 8.57 20.57
CA LEU A 68 17.98 8.24 19.30
C LEU A 68 16.73 9.10 19.11
N THR A 69 16.80 10.06 18.20
CA THR A 69 15.65 10.88 17.84
C THR A 69 14.69 10.12 16.94
N LEU A 70 13.41 10.50 16.94
CA LEU A 70 12.40 9.95 16.04
C LEU A 70 12.81 10.13 14.57
N GLY A 71 13.44 11.25 14.22
CA GLY A 71 13.92 11.50 12.86
C GLY A 71 14.95 10.49 12.42
N ASN A 72 15.99 10.26 13.22
CA ASN A 72 17.04 9.28 12.94
C ASN A 72 16.47 7.87 12.86
N TRP A 73 15.52 7.53 13.74
CA TRP A 73 14.86 6.24 13.71
C TRP A 73 14.00 6.05 12.46
N ILE A 74 13.19 7.02 12.06
CA ILE A 74 12.38 6.96 10.83
C ILE A 74 13.26 6.73 9.60
N ILE A 75 14.38 7.43 9.48
CA ILE A 75 15.32 7.28 8.36
C ILE A 75 15.90 5.86 8.35
N ASN A 76 16.39 5.40 9.49
CA ASN A 76 16.92 4.05 9.64
C ASN A 76 15.87 2.97 9.31
N TRP A 77 14.64 3.10 9.85
CA TRP A 77 13.54 2.19 9.57
C TRP A 77 13.17 2.15 8.09
N LEU A 78 13.14 3.30 7.43
CA LEU A 78 12.83 3.39 6.00
C LEU A 78 13.89 2.67 5.16
N GLU A 79 15.18 2.90 5.39
CA GLU A 79 16.25 2.35 4.55
C GLU A 79 16.51 0.88 4.84
N ASN A 80 16.57 0.47 6.10
CA ASN A 80 17.03 -0.85 6.49
C ASN A 80 15.90 -1.87 6.70
N TYR A 81 14.71 -1.43 7.14
CA TYR A 81 13.60 -2.34 7.45
C TYR A 81 12.47 -2.28 6.43
N THR A 82 12.25 -1.12 5.79
CA THR A 82 11.12 -0.95 4.86
C THR A 82 11.53 -1.18 3.41
N LYS A 83 12.56 -0.51 2.94
CA LYS A 83 13.01 -0.53 1.54
C LYS A 83 13.27 -1.93 0.97
N PRO A 84 13.93 -2.86 1.71
CA PRO A 84 14.14 -4.21 1.21
C PRO A 84 12.86 -5.06 1.15
N ASN A 85 11.86 -4.74 1.98
CA ASN A 85 10.71 -5.60 2.24
C ASN A 85 9.42 -5.17 1.56
N VAL A 86 9.38 -3.99 0.92
CA VAL A 86 8.17 -3.48 0.25
C VAL A 86 8.45 -3.10 -1.20
N ARG A 87 7.38 -3.05 -2.01
CA ARG A 87 7.50 -2.56 -3.39
C ARG A 87 7.94 -1.10 -3.41
N PRO A 88 8.72 -0.65 -4.43
CA PRO A 88 9.25 0.72 -4.51
C PRO A 88 8.21 1.81 -4.28
N ARG A 89 7.03 1.71 -4.92
CA ARG A 89 5.94 2.68 -4.74
C ARG A 89 5.38 2.71 -3.30
N THR A 90 5.42 1.58 -2.59
CA THR A 90 5.00 1.52 -1.18
C THR A 90 6.02 2.22 -0.29
N TYR A 91 7.31 1.98 -0.55
CA TYR A 91 8.41 2.68 0.11
C TYR A 91 8.30 4.20 -0.09
N GLU A 92 8.13 4.66 -1.34
CA GLU A 92 7.94 6.09 -1.65
C GLU A 92 6.77 6.70 -0.88
N LYS A 93 5.65 5.97 -0.80
CA LYS A 93 4.46 6.43 -0.06
C LYS A 93 4.74 6.57 1.43
N TYR A 94 5.43 5.62 2.06
CA TYR A 94 5.78 5.69 3.47
C TYR A 94 6.77 6.82 3.72
N SER A 95 7.85 6.85 2.94
CA SER A 95 8.91 7.86 3.05
C SER A 95 8.36 9.28 2.85
N SER A 96 7.66 9.55 1.76
CA SER A 96 7.09 10.87 1.48
C SER A 96 6.09 11.32 2.55
N THR A 97 5.26 10.39 3.06
CA THR A 97 4.26 10.70 4.09
C THR A 97 4.91 11.05 5.42
N LEU A 98 5.87 10.24 5.90
CA LEU A 98 6.54 10.49 7.17
C LEU A 98 7.42 11.75 7.11
N LYS A 99 8.15 11.95 5.99
CA LYS A 99 8.96 13.14 5.77
C LYS A 99 8.13 14.43 5.70
N ALA A 100 6.96 14.39 5.06
CA ALA A 100 6.12 15.57 4.93
C ALA A 100 5.33 15.92 6.20
N TYR A 101 4.90 14.92 6.96
CA TYR A 101 3.90 15.14 8.02
C TYR A 101 4.36 14.80 9.43
N ILE A 102 5.49 14.13 9.63
CA ILE A 102 6.02 13.79 10.96
C ILE A 102 7.33 14.49 11.23
N LEU A 103 8.32 14.39 10.34
CA LEU A 103 9.64 14.96 10.57
C LEU A 103 9.62 16.47 10.87
N PRO A 104 8.84 17.33 10.19
CA PRO A 104 8.86 18.77 10.48
C PRO A 104 8.54 19.15 11.92
N THR A 105 7.86 18.26 12.66
CA THR A 105 7.45 18.55 14.05
C THR A 105 8.21 17.71 15.08
N PHE A 106 8.60 16.49 14.73
CA PHE A 106 9.10 15.50 15.70
C PHE A 106 10.51 14.99 15.39
N GLU A 107 11.21 15.53 14.41
CA GLU A 107 12.53 15.05 13.98
C GLU A 107 13.51 14.94 15.15
N ASN A 108 13.56 15.97 16.00
CA ASN A 108 14.50 16.08 17.12
C ASN A 108 13.95 15.55 18.47
N VAL A 109 12.73 15.01 18.48
CA VAL A 109 12.14 14.43 19.70
C VAL A 109 12.78 13.07 19.94
N LEU A 110 13.25 12.82 21.16
CA LEU A 110 13.77 11.52 21.55
C LEU A 110 12.67 10.46 21.50
N LEU A 111 13.02 9.24 21.09
CA LEU A 111 12.03 8.14 20.98
C LEU A 111 11.34 7.87 22.32
N ASP A 112 12.07 7.96 23.43
CA ASP A 112 11.53 7.73 24.79
C ASP A 112 10.61 8.89 25.25
N ASP A 113 10.80 10.11 24.70
CA ASP A 113 10.00 11.30 25.04
C ASP A 113 8.73 11.43 24.18
N LEU A 114 8.59 10.55 23.17
CA LEU A 114 7.41 10.57 22.30
C LEU A 114 6.17 10.19 23.09
N ASN A 115 5.18 11.08 23.12
CA ASN A 115 3.95 10.85 23.87
C ASN A 115 2.68 10.94 23.02
N ALA A 116 1.63 10.23 23.47
CA ALA A 116 0.39 10.12 22.74
C ALA A 116 -0.40 11.44 22.66
N ALA A 117 -0.29 12.31 23.66
CA ALA A 117 -1.03 13.58 23.70
C ALA A 117 -0.55 14.53 22.61
N ASP A 118 0.76 14.69 22.45
CA ASP A 118 1.33 15.58 21.44
C ASP A 118 1.11 15.02 20.03
N LEU A 119 1.22 13.71 19.84
CA LEU A 119 0.85 13.07 18.59
C LEU A 119 -0.62 13.29 18.23
N GLN A 120 -1.54 13.19 19.22
CA GLN A 120 -2.96 13.42 18.97
C GLN A 120 -3.23 14.88 18.56
N LYS A 121 -2.63 15.86 19.27
CA LYS A 121 -2.71 17.29 18.89
C LYS A 121 -2.20 17.51 17.47
N HIS A 122 -1.08 16.88 17.13
CA HIS A 122 -0.50 16.99 15.81
C HIS A 122 -1.42 16.40 14.72
N PHE A 123 -2.00 15.21 14.92
CA PHE A 123 -2.95 14.63 13.97
C PHE A 123 -4.20 15.49 13.79
N ASN A 124 -4.70 16.13 14.86
CA ASN A 124 -5.79 17.08 14.77
C ASN A 124 -5.40 18.32 13.95
N ARG A 125 -4.22 18.91 14.20
CA ARG A 125 -3.68 20.03 13.41
C ARG A 125 -3.54 19.67 11.94
N LEU A 126 -3.10 18.45 11.60
CA LEU A 126 -3.02 18.01 10.20
C LEU A 126 -4.39 17.97 9.52
N LEU A 127 -5.46 17.66 10.26
CA LEU A 127 -6.82 17.70 9.73
C LEU A 127 -7.32 19.13 9.48
N GLU A 128 -6.88 20.10 10.26
CA GLU A 128 -7.32 21.48 10.21
C GLU A 128 -6.50 22.32 9.21
N SER A 129 -5.17 22.17 9.21
CA SER A 129 -4.24 23.02 8.47
C SER A 129 -2.99 22.31 7.97
N GLY A 130 -3.08 21.02 7.64
CA GLY A 130 -1.91 20.20 7.28
C GLY A 130 -1.36 20.38 5.87
N ARG A 131 -1.96 21.23 5.02
CA ARG A 131 -1.46 21.54 3.68
C ARG A 131 -0.69 22.85 3.66
N ALA A 132 0.15 23.03 2.63
CA ALA A 132 0.92 24.26 2.44
C ALA A 132 0.04 25.52 2.20
N ASP A 133 -1.17 25.31 1.68
CA ASP A 133 -2.17 26.37 1.47
C ASP A 133 -2.99 26.69 2.75
N GLY A 134 -2.63 26.10 3.89
CA GLY A 134 -3.32 26.28 5.16
C GLY A 134 -4.60 25.48 5.31
N THR A 135 -5.02 24.71 4.32
CA THR A 135 -6.19 23.82 4.41
C THR A 135 -5.86 22.49 5.06
N GLY A 136 -6.88 21.77 5.54
CA GLY A 136 -6.71 20.48 6.18
C GLY A 136 -6.36 19.34 5.23
N LEU A 137 -5.65 18.34 5.74
CA LEU A 137 -5.45 17.09 5.05
C LEU A 137 -6.72 16.21 5.07
N SER A 138 -6.88 15.38 4.06
CA SER A 138 -7.95 14.39 4.09
C SER A 138 -7.80 13.41 5.26
N THR A 139 -8.91 12.99 5.82
CA THR A 139 -8.97 11.97 6.89
C THR A 139 -8.18 10.71 6.54
N SER A 140 -8.23 10.27 5.27
CA SER A 140 -7.49 9.11 4.79
C SER A 140 -5.98 9.33 4.83
N THR A 141 -5.50 10.55 4.53
CA THR A 141 -4.07 10.90 4.60
C THR A 141 -3.59 10.86 6.05
N VAL A 142 -4.31 11.50 6.97
CA VAL A 142 -3.93 11.50 8.39
C VAL A 142 -3.95 10.09 8.99
N ARG A 143 -4.94 9.27 8.66
CA ARG A 143 -4.96 7.84 9.05
C ARG A 143 -3.77 7.06 8.48
N GLY A 144 -3.39 7.35 7.25
CA GLY A 144 -2.20 6.77 6.62
C GLY A 144 -0.93 7.15 7.35
N THR A 145 -0.75 8.44 7.67
CA THR A 145 0.38 8.97 8.43
C THR A 145 0.51 8.29 9.79
N ARG A 146 -0.61 8.24 10.55
CA ARG A 146 -0.67 7.56 11.85
C ARG A 146 -0.29 6.08 11.73
N ARG A 147 -0.79 5.38 10.72
CA ARG A 147 -0.50 3.96 10.49
C ARG A 147 0.98 3.73 10.19
N TYR A 148 1.59 4.55 9.33
CA TYR A 148 3.00 4.37 8.96
C TYR A 148 3.92 4.69 10.15
N LEU A 149 3.60 5.73 10.93
CA LEU A 149 4.31 6.00 12.17
C LEU A 149 4.16 4.85 13.17
N SER A 150 2.95 4.31 13.33
CA SER A 150 2.73 3.16 14.22
C SER A 150 3.55 1.93 13.80
N MET A 151 3.65 1.64 12.49
CA MET A 151 4.48 0.53 11.99
C MET A 151 5.96 0.77 12.29
N CYS A 152 6.42 2.01 12.15
CA CYS A 152 7.80 2.40 12.47
C CYS A 152 8.11 2.22 13.97
N ILE A 153 7.21 2.64 14.85
CA ILE A 153 7.38 2.48 16.30
C ILE A 153 7.19 1.03 16.74
N ASP A 154 6.30 0.25 16.10
CA ASP A 154 6.19 -1.20 16.37
C ASP A 154 7.51 -1.93 16.13
N GLU A 155 8.29 -1.53 15.13
CA GLU A 155 9.61 -2.10 14.88
C GLU A 155 10.61 -1.67 15.97
N ALA A 156 10.56 -0.42 16.44
CA ALA A 156 11.38 0.04 17.58
C ALA A 156 11.07 -0.75 18.86
N VAL A 157 9.80 -1.06 19.12
CA VAL A 157 9.39 -1.92 20.24
C VAL A 157 9.97 -3.33 20.12
N LYS A 158 9.89 -3.96 18.94
CA LYS A 158 10.46 -5.29 18.71
C LYS A 158 11.97 -5.34 18.94
N LEU A 159 12.67 -4.26 18.64
CA LEU A 159 14.11 -4.13 18.84
C LEU A 159 14.50 -3.72 20.27
N GLY A 160 13.51 -3.48 21.14
CA GLY A 160 13.76 -3.04 22.52
C GLY A 160 14.24 -1.60 22.66
N LEU A 161 14.10 -0.79 21.60
CA LEU A 161 14.49 0.65 21.63
C LEU A 161 13.52 1.48 22.44
N VAL A 162 12.24 1.10 22.48
CA VAL A 162 11.19 1.69 23.32
C VAL A 162 10.32 0.57 23.92
N SER A 163 9.73 0.83 25.06
CA SER A 163 8.92 -0.16 25.79
C SER A 163 7.55 -0.41 25.20
N SER A 164 6.96 0.57 24.52
CA SER A 164 5.61 0.49 23.97
C SER A 164 5.38 1.43 22.80
N ASN A 165 4.38 1.12 21.98
CA ASN A 165 3.98 1.99 20.87
C ASN A 165 2.92 3.01 21.29
N VAL A 166 3.34 4.20 21.63
CA VAL A 166 2.46 5.32 22.06
C VAL A 166 1.51 5.80 20.95
N VAL A 167 1.83 5.56 19.68
CA VAL A 167 0.96 5.92 18.55
C VAL A 167 -0.36 5.16 18.62
N ARG A 168 -0.36 3.93 19.15
CA ARG A 168 -1.57 3.12 19.30
C ARG A 168 -2.58 3.72 20.26
N LEU A 169 -2.12 4.51 21.24
CA LEU A 169 -2.96 5.20 22.22
C LEU A 169 -3.71 6.41 21.61
N THR A 170 -3.28 6.89 20.43
CA THR A 170 -3.98 7.97 19.73
C THR A 170 -5.26 7.47 19.05
N LYS A 171 -6.26 8.35 18.91
CA LYS A 171 -7.51 8.08 18.21
C LYS A 171 -7.35 8.33 16.71
N ALA A 172 -7.64 7.32 15.90
CA ALA A 172 -7.67 7.49 14.44
C ALA A 172 -8.91 8.32 14.03
N PRO A 173 -8.77 9.29 13.10
CA PRO A 173 -9.92 10.04 12.59
C PRO A 173 -10.96 9.09 11.97
N LYS A 174 -12.26 9.38 12.12
CA LYS A 174 -13.33 8.58 11.51
C LYS A 174 -13.32 8.79 9.99
N LEU A 175 -13.38 7.70 9.22
CA LEU A 175 -13.56 7.79 7.77
C LEU A 175 -15.03 8.02 7.46
N ALA A 176 -15.35 9.09 6.76
CA ALA A 176 -16.64 9.18 6.08
C ALA A 176 -16.68 8.14 4.94
N LYS A 177 -17.77 7.39 4.85
CA LYS A 177 -18.01 6.55 3.66
C LYS A 177 -18.21 7.52 2.48
N LYS A 178 -17.29 7.49 1.52
CA LYS A 178 -17.46 8.23 0.27
C LYS A 178 -18.33 7.38 -0.65
N GLU A 179 -19.43 7.92 -1.09
CA GLU A 179 -20.25 7.30 -2.13
C GLU A 179 -19.43 7.16 -3.42
N ILE A 180 -19.57 6.02 -4.05
CA ILE A 180 -18.86 5.73 -5.29
C ILE A 180 -19.66 6.32 -6.42
N THR A 181 -19.13 7.37 -7.05
CA THR A 181 -19.71 7.93 -8.26
C THR A 181 -19.52 6.94 -9.42
N ILE A 182 -20.60 6.59 -10.07
CA ILE A 182 -20.66 5.75 -11.29
C ILE A 182 -21.26 6.54 -12.43
N LEU A 183 -20.93 6.17 -13.66
CA LEU A 183 -21.50 6.77 -14.85
C LEU A 183 -22.71 5.96 -15.35
N SER A 184 -23.73 6.65 -15.82
CA SER A 184 -24.79 6.09 -16.62
C SER A 184 -24.29 5.75 -18.04
N LYS A 185 -25.06 4.93 -18.78
CA LYS A 185 -24.72 4.63 -20.19
C LYS A 185 -24.56 5.91 -21.01
N SER A 186 -25.49 6.86 -20.90
CA SER A 186 -25.45 8.14 -21.64
C SER A 186 -24.23 9.00 -21.28
N GLU A 187 -23.73 8.94 -20.04
CA GLU A 187 -22.51 9.64 -19.64
C GLU A 187 -21.25 8.93 -20.19
N ILE A 188 -21.26 7.60 -20.27
CA ILE A 188 -20.18 6.83 -20.89
C ILE A 188 -20.11 7.17 -22.38
N ASP A 189 -21.23 7.11 -23.10
CA ASP A 189 -21.30 7.40 -24.53
C ASP A 189 -20.82 8.83 -24.81
N ARG A 190 -21.30 9.81 -24.04
CA ARG A 190 -20.85 11.21 -24.13
C ARG A 190 -19.35 11.37 -23.85
N LEU A 191 -18.80 10.60 -22.89
CA LEU A 191 -17.38 10.64 -22.56
C LEU A 191 -16.52 10.08 -23.70
N ILE A 192 -16.97 9.00 -24.35
CA ILE A 192 -16.29 8.38 -25.49
C ILE A 192 -16.35 9.32 -26.70
N GLU A 193 -17.51 9.88 -27.03
CA GLU A 193 -17.64 10.83 -28.15
C GLU A 193 -16.79 12.09 -27.93
N ALA A 194 -16.85 12.68 -26.76
CA ALA A 194 -16.02 13.83 -26.44
C ALA A 194 -14.51 13.54 -26.47
N ALA A 195 -14.11 12.28 -26.26
CA ALA A 195 -12.71 11.85 -26.36
C ALA A 195 -12.20 11.83 -27.82
N LYS A 196 -13.06 11.58 -28.79
CA LYS A 196 -12.74 11.66 -30.23
C LYS A 196 -12.44 13.10 -30.67
N GLU A 197 -12.95 14.08 -29.93
CA GLU A 197 -12.77 15.50 -30.20
C GLU A 197 -11.63 16.16 -29.41
N ILE A 198 -10.74 15.37 -28.84
CA ILE A 198 -9.54 15.89 -28.16
C ILE A 198 -8.64 16.54 -29.21
N ASP A 199 -8.23 17.79 -28.95
CA ASP A 199 -7.29 18.54 -29.80
C ASP A 199 -5.88 17.98 -29.71
N HIS A 200 -5.72 16.75 -30.17
CA HIS A 200 -4.46 16.01 -30.28
C HIS A 200 -4.66 14.80 -31.20
N PRO A 201 -4.12 14.78 -32.43
CA PRO A 201 -4.44 13.76 -33.44
C PRO A 201 -4.25 12.32 -32.97
N PHE A 202 -3.20 12.03 -32.20
CA PHE A 202 -2.97 10.71 -31.63
C PHE A 202 -3.94 10.37 -30.50
N MET A 203 -4.17 11.31 -29.56
CA MET A 203 -4.98 11.03 -28.38
C MET A 203 -6.48 11.00 -28.70
N SER A 204 -6.95 11.63 -29.74
CA SER A 204 -8.34 11.53 -30.21
C SER A 204 -8.71 10.12 -30.68
N VAL A 205 -7.73 9.32 -31.09
CA VAL A 205 -7.91 7.90 -31.41
C VAL A 205 -7.71 7.01 -30.18
N VAL A 206 -6.68 7.26 -29.37
CA VAL A 206 -6.30 6.38 -28.25
C VAL A 206 -7.23 6.50 -27.04
N MET A 207 -7.74 7.72 -26.75
CA MET A 207 -8.56 7.95 -25.55
C MET A 207 -9.91 7.23 -25.58
N PRO A 208 -10.69 7.27 -26.67
CA PRO A 208 -11.94 6.51 -26.79
C PRO A 208 -11.73 5.01 -26.51
N GLU A 209 -10.69 4.42 -27.10
CA GLU A 209 -10.36 3.01 -26.93
C GLU A 209 -9.98 2.66 -25.48
N ILE A 210 -9.18 3.50 -24.81
CA ILE A 210 -8.84 3.34 -23.39
C ILE A 210 -10.08 3.36 -22.52
N ILE A 211 -11.01 4.32 -22.76
CA ILE A 211 -12.23 4.48 -21.96
C ILE A 211 -13.17 3.30 -22.19
N SER A 212 -13.46 2.99 -23.45
CA SER A 212 -14.33 1.89 -23.85
C SER A 212 -13.84 0.57 -23.28
N LEU A 213 -12.61 0.19 -23.56
CA LEU A 213 -12.03 -1.07 -23.06
C LEU A 213 -12.03 -1.13 -21.52
N THR A 214 -11.77 0.00 -20.84
CA THR A 214 -11.80 0.02 -19.38
C THR A 214 -13.20 -0.19 -18.82
N VAL A 215 -14.20 0.43 -19.40
CA VAL A 215 -15.61 0.25 -19.00
C VAL A 215 -16.08 -1.17 -19.29
N HIS A 216 -15.73 -1.74 -20.43
CA HIS A 216 -16.17 -3.07 -20.85
C HIS A 216 -15.45 -4.23 -20.14
N THR A 217 -14.22 -4.01 -19.65
CA THR A 217 -13.42 -5.06 -19.00
C THR A 217 -13.25 -4.90 -17.49
N GLY A 218 -13.43 -3.69 -16.95
CA GLY A 218 -13.17 -3.36 -15.56
C GLY A 218 -11.70 -3.43 -15.15
N MET A 219 -10.76 -3.34 -16.10
CA MET A 219 -9.33 -3.36 -15.83
C MET A 219 -8.90 -2.19 -14.95
N ARG A 220 -7.84 -2.40 -14.14
CA ARG A 220 -7.19 -1.30 -13.41
C ARG A 220 -6.37 -0.45 -14.36
N GLN A 221 -6.23 0.86 -14.08
CA GLN A 221 -5.44 1.76 -14.92
C GLN A 221 -4.05 1.22 -15.29
N GLY A 222 -3.33 0.69 -14.31
CA GLY A 222 -2.01 0.10 -14.58
C GLY A 222 -2.06 -1.19 -15.41
N GLU A 223 -3.17 -1.94 -15.38
CA GLU A 223 -3.39 -3.12 -16.22
C GLU A 223 -3.66 -2.70 -17.67
N VAL A 224 -4.45 -1.64 -17.88
CA VAL A 224 -4.73 -1.05 -19.21
C VAL A 224 -3.45 -0.51 -19.83
N PHE A 225 -2.69 0.30 -19.10
CA PHE A 225 -1.44 0.89 -19.60
C PHE A 225 -0.28 -0.11 -19.71
N GLY A 226 -0.39 -1.25 -19.06
CA GLY A 226 0.59 -2.35 -19.15
C GLY A 226 0.19 -3.47 -20.10
N LEU A 227 -0.95 -3.34 -20.80
CA LEU A 227 -1.45 -4.35 -21.74
C LEU A 227 -0.57 -4.37 -22.98
N LYS A 228 -0.13 -5.57 -23.39
CA LYS A 228 0.63 -5.78 -24.61
C LYS A 228 -0.20 -6.51 -25.65
N TRP A 229 0.15 -6.37 -26.92
CA TRP A 229 -0.51 -7.07 -28.00
C TRP A 229 -0.44 -8.61 -27.88
N GLU A 230 0.60 -9.15 -27.25
CA GLU A 230 0.74 -10.57 -26.94
C GLU A 230 -0.29 -11.09 -25.91
N ASP A 231 -0.94 -10.17 -25.18
CA ASP A 231 -1.98 -10.51 -24.19
C ASP A 231 -3.39 -10.50 -24.80
N VAL A 232 -3.53 -10.08 -26.06
CA VAL A 232 -4.82 -10.03 -26.78
C VAL A 232 -4.96 -11.27 -27.65
N ASP A 233 -5.89 -12.15 -27.28
CA ASP A 233 -6.25 -13.31 -28.08
C ASP A 233 -7.52 -13.01 -28.87
N PHE A 234 -7.33 -12.66 -30.14
CA PHE A 234 -8.43 -12.29 -31.04
C PHE A 234 -9.30 -13.49 -31.46
N GLU A 235 -8.75 -14.71 -31.45
CA GLU A 235 -9.50 -15.91 -31.79
C GLU A 235 -10.43 -16.32 -30.66
N LYS A 236 -9.92 -16.26 -29.42
CA LYS A 236 -10.71 -16.58 -28.22
C LYS A 236 -11.47 -15.38 -27.67
N SER A 237 -11.41 -14.24 -28.34
CA SER A 237 -12.06 -12.99 -27.92
C SER A 237 -11.80 -12.66 -26.44
N CYS A 238 -10.52 -12.64 -26.04
CA CYS A 238 -10.18 -12.40 -24.64
C CYS A 238 -8.83 -11.68 -24.44
N LEU A 239 -8.68 -11.12 -23.24
CA LEU A 239 -7.45 -10.52 -22.74
C LEU A 239 -6.86 -11.37 -21.61
N PHE A 240 -5.55 -11.48 -21.57
CA PHE A 240 -4.81 -12.05 -20.44
C PHE A 240 -4.17 -10.92 -19.63
N ILE A 241 -4.63 -10.69 -18.42
CA ILE A 241 -4.07 -9.69 -17.53
C ILE A 241 -2.88 -10.32 -16.78
N ARG A 242 -1.65 -10.03 -17.22
CA ARG A 242 -0.42 -10.65 -16.72
C ARG A 242 0.50 -9.66 -16.02
N ARG A 243 0.30 -8.35 -16.24
CA ARG A 243 1.16 -7.28 -15.71
C ARG A 243 0.39 -6.00 -15.42
N SER A 244 1.03 -5.12 -14.70
CA SER A 244 0.52 -3.77 -14.42
C SER A 244 1.66 -2.78 -14.54
N LEU A 245 1.44 -1.68 -15.24
CA LEU A 245 2.37 -0.56 -15.31
C LEU A 245 2.26 0.28 -14.03
N ALA A 246 3.39 0.53 -13.39
CA ALA A 246 3.52 1.48 -12.30
C ALA A 246 4.55 2.54 -12.67
N HIS A 247 4.34 3.76 -12.24
CA HIS A 247 5.33 4.84 -12.37
C HIS A 247 6.02 5.03 -11.02
N VAL A 248 7.34 4.92 -10.99
CA VAL A 248 8.18 5.02 -9.80
C VAL A 248 9.09 6.23 -9.95
N ILE A 249 9.14 7.10 -8.93
CA ILE A 249 10.00 8.30 -8.95
C ILE A 249 11.46 7.88 -9.15
N GLY A 250 12.15 8.54 -10.07
CA GLY A 250 13.55 8.25 -10.42
C GLY A 250 13.79 6.99 -11.27
N LYS A 251 12.77 6.13 -11.48
CA LYS A 251 12.86 4.93 -12.33
C LYS A 251 11.92 4.95 -13.52
N GLY A 252 11.00 5.91 -13.59
CA GLY A 252 10.03 6.01 -14.68
C GLY A 252 8.98 4.91 -14.66
N ALA A 253 8.62 4.41 -15.84
CA ALA A 253 7.65 3.34 -16.04
C ALA A 253 8.26 1.98 -15.69
N VAL A 254 7.61 1.23 -14.79
CA VAL A 254 8.05 -0.10 -14.34
C VAL A 254 6.91 -1.09 -14.50
N PHE A 255 7.15 -2.15 -15.26
CA PHE A 255 6.21 -3.28 -15.36
C PHE A 255 6.35 -4.17 -14.12
N GLN A 256 5.24 -4.42 -13.47
CA GLN A 256 5.19 -5.26 -12.27
C GLN A 256 4.26 -6.44 -12.49
N ALA A 257 4.66 -7.62 -12.00
CA ALA A 257 3.75 -8.73 -11.87
C ALA A 257 2.56 -8.34 -10.96
N PRO A 258 1.36 -8.88 -11.18
CA PRO A 258 0.22 -8.65 -10.30
C PRO A 258 0.55 -8.99 -8.85
N LYS A 259 -0.14 -8.31 -7.91
CA LYS A 259 0.12 -8.49 -6.46
C LYS A 259 -0.26 -9.86 -5.91
N THR A 260 -1.23 -10.52 -6.54
CA THR A 260 -1.78 -11.82 -6.11
C THR A 260 -1.97 -12.73 -7.32
N LYS A 261 -1.96 -14.05 -7.10
CA LYS A 261 -2.27 -15.04 -8.15
C LYS A 261 -3.63 -14.78 -8.82
N ASN A 262 -4.64 -14.36 -8.05
CA ASN A 262 -5.97 -14.04 -8.57
C ASN A 262 -6.02 -12.78 -9.45
N SER A 263 -4.98 -11.97 -9.46
CA SER A 263 -4.89 -10.81 -10.36
C SER A 263 -4.47 -11.20 -11.78
N ILE A 264 -3.85 -12.38 -11.96
CA ILE A 264 -3.64 -12.99 -13.28
C ILE A 264 -4.95 -13.65 -13.67
N ARG A 265 -5.57 -13.15 -14.73
CA ARG A 265 -6.90 -13.60 -15.15
C ARG A 265 -7.11 -13.39 -16.63
N ARG A 266 -8.06 -14.14 -17.15
CA ARG A 266 -8.63 -13.95 -18.49
C ARG A 266 -9.91 -13.13 -18.39
N VAL A 267 -10.06 -12.14 -19.26
CA VAL A 267 -11.27 -11.32 -19.39
C VAL A 267 -11.80 -11.47 -20.80
N LEU A 268 -13.03 -11.98 -20.93
CA LEU A 268 -13.71 -12.10 -22.24
C LEU A 268 -14.09 -10.71 -22.73
N LEU A 269 -13.94 -10.48 -24.02
CA LEU A 269 -14.29 -9.29 -24.75
C LEU A 269 -15.66 -9.42 -25.42
N MET A 270 -16.35 -8.31 -25.62
CA MET A 270 -17.49 -8.23 -26.51
C MET A 270 -17.02 -8.28 -27.97
N PRO A 271 -17.84 -8.75 -28.92
CA PRO A 271 -17.49 -8.73 -30.35
C PRO A 271 -17.01 -7.35 -30.84
N GLU A 272 -17.70 -6.29 -30.44
CA GLU A 272 -17.33 -4.91 -30.75
C GLU A 272 -15.93 -4.53 -30.25
N ASP A 273 -15.54 -4.93 -29.03
CA ASP A 273 -14.18 -4.68 -28.50
C ASP A 273 -13.12 -5.36 -29.35
N VAL A 274 -13.40 -6.57 -29.87
CA VAL A 274 -12.47 -7.32 -30.72
C VAL A 274 -12.26 -6.58 -32.04
N GLU A 275 -13.34 -6.12 -32.65
CA GLU A 275 -13.30 -5.36 -33.91
C GLU A 275 -12.54 -4.03 -33.75
N ASN A 276 -12.88 -3.27 -32.71
CA ASN A 276 -12.22 -2.02 -32.38
C ASN A 276 -10.71 -2.21 -32.13
N LEU A 277 -10.32 -3.22 -31.35
CA LEU A 277 -8.91 -3.52 -31.10
C LEU A 277 -8.18 -3.99 -32.36
N ARG A 278 -8.82 -4.69 -33.29
CA ARG A 278 -8.22 -5.07 -34.59
C ARG A 278 -7.95 -3.81 -35.45
N ALA A 279 -8.96 -2.94 -35.57
CA ALA A 279 -8.84 -1.68 -36.30
C ALA A 279 -7.76 -0.77 -35.65
N TYR A 280 -7.79 -0.66 -34.34
CA TYR A 280 -6.80 0.11 -33.58
C TYR A 280 -5.37 -0.44 -33.76
N LYS A 281 -5.19 -1.78 -33.80
CA LYS A 281 -3.88 -2.40 -34.04
C LYS A 281 -3.31 -2.02 -35.42
N VAL A 282 -4.17 -2.05 -36.45
CA VAL A 282 -3.78 -1.63 -37.81
C VAL A 282 -3.41 -0.15 -37.83
N TRP A 283 -4.23 0.70 -37.24
CA TRP A 283 -3.97 2.13 -37.13
C TRP A 283 -2.64 2.40 -36.40
N GLN A 284 -2.40 1.77 -35.24
CA GLN A 284 -1.15 1.97 -34.47
C GLN A 284 0.07 1.51 -35.26
N LYS A 285 -0.05 0.40 -36.01
CA LYS A 285 1.05 -0.08 -36.86
C LYS A 285 1.39 0.97 -37.94
N ASN A 286 0.41 1.47 -38.66
CA ASN A 286 0.63 2.49 -39.70
C ASN A 286 1.26 3.75 -39.09
N TYR A 287 0.75 4.21 -37.96
CA TYR A 287 1.32 5.35 -37.23
C TYR A 287 2.76 5.12 -36.77
N SER A 288 3.08 3.91 -36.29
CA SER A 288 4.44 3.57 -35.90
C SER A 288 5.40 3.47 -37.11
N ASP A 289 4.90 2.96 -38.23
CA ASP A 289 5.69 2.85 -39.49
C ASP A 289 6.01 4.26 -40.05
N GLU A 290 5.09 5.23 -39.95
CA GLU A 290 5.31 6.63 -40.32
C GLU A 290 6.38 7.31 -39.47
N LEU A 291 6.38 7.03 -38.14
CA LEU A 291 7.37 7.59 -37.22
C LEU A 291 8.73 6.90 -37.29
N GLY A 292 8.77 5.66 -37.76
CA GLY A 292 9.98 4.86 -37.87
C GLY A 292 10.72 4.74 -36.53
N SER A 293 12.00 5.12 -36.51
CA SER A 293 12.85 5.01 -35.31
C SER A 293 12.46 5.92 -34.14
N LEU A 294 11.57 6.87 -34.36
CA LEU A 294 11.06 7.76 -33.30
C LEU A 294 9.98 7.07 -32.43
N PHE A 295 9.41 5.95 -32.91
CA PHE A 295 8.42 5.20 -32.16
C PHE A 295 9.07 4.10 -31.34
N ALA A 296 8.93 4.14 -30.01
CA ALA A 296 9.48 3.12 -29.12
C ALA A 296 8.72 1.79 -29.22
N GLY A 297 9.47 0.71 -29.44
CA GLY A 297 8.92 -0.63 -29.73
C GLY A 297 8.60 -1.46 -28.48
N HIS A 298 7.74 -0.97 -27.55
CA HIS A 298 7.40 -1.69 -26.32
C HIS A 298 6.33 -2.78 -26.46
N ASN A 299 5.78 -2.96 -27.65
CA ASN A 299 4.66 -3.89 -27.93
C ASN A 299 3.40 -3.64 -27.07
N LEU A 300 3.22 -2.42 -26.58
CA LEU A 300 2.06 -2.02 -25.78
C LEU A 300 0.86 -1.75 -26.67
N VAL A 301 -0.35 -2.10 -26.18
CA VAL A 301 -1.61 -1.74 -26.83
C VAL A 301 -1.80 -0.22 -26.76
N PHE A 302 -1.63 0.39 -25.59
CA PHE A 302 -1.80 1.83 -25.40
C PHE A 302 -0.47 2.49 -25.06
N THR A 303 -0.08 3.48 -25.86
CA THR A 303 1.20 4.19 -25.75
C THR A 303 1.00 5.70 -25.73
N SER A 304 2.04 6.43 -25.43
CA SER A 304 2.18 7.84 -25.79
C SER A 304 2.35 8.00 -27.32
N PRO A 305 2.31 9.22 -27.88
CA PRO A 305 2.53 9.44 -29.32
C PRO A 305 3.87 8.92 -29.85
N PHE A 306 4.86 8.75 -29.00
CA PHE A 306 6.19 8.22 -29.36
C PHE A 306 6.37 6.75 -28.96
N GLY A 307 5.30 5.99 -28.74
CA GLY A 307 5.37 4.57 -28.39
C GLY A 307 5.77 4.27 -26.94
N GLU A 308 6.06 5.28 -26.13
CA GLU A 308 6.46 5.13 -24.73
C GLU A 308 5.26 4.78 -23.81
N PRO A 309 5.52 4.14 -22.67
CA PRO A 309 4.48 3.88 -21.68
C PRO A 309 3.76 5.15 -21.20
N ILE A 310 2.43 5.10 -21.14
CA ILE A 310 1.63 6.25 -20.69
C ILE A 310 1.88 6.53 -19.20
N SER A 311 2.27 7.78 -18.88
CA SER A 311 2.34 8.26 -17.51
C SER A 311 0.92 8.46 -16.94
N PRO A 312 0.50 7.75 -15.87
CA PRO A 312 -0.83 7.90 -15.29
C PRO A 312 -1.15 9.32 -14.81
N ILE A 313 -0.12 10.03 -14.33
CA ILE A 313 -0.25 11.41 -13.83
C ILE A 313 -0.51 12.36 -14.99
N ASN A 314 0.30 12.28 -16.06
CA ASN A 314 0.16 13.12 -17.23
C ASN A 314 -1.14 12.83 -17.97
N PHE A 315 -1.51 11.56 -18.12
CA PHE A 315 -2.78 11.13 -18.69
C PHE A 315 -3.97 11.74 -17.94
N SER A 316 -3.99 11.61 -16.62
CA SER A 316 -5.08 12.17 -15.81
C SER A 316 -5.14 13.68 -15.92
N ARG A 317 -3.99 14.38 -15.80
CA ARG A 317 -3.94 15.86 -15.77
C ARG A 317 -4.21 16.50 -17.13
N ARG A 318 -3.62 15.95 -18.21
CA ARG A 318 -3.66 16.58 -19.53
C ARG A 318 -4.91 16.21 -20.35
N TYR A 319 -5.45 15.00 -20.14
CA TYR A 319 -6.52 14.47 -20.99
C TYR A 319 -7.77 14.10 -20.19
N PHE A 320 -7.67 13.22 -19.20
CA PHE A 320 -8.86 12.65 -18.56
C PHE A 320 -9.65 13.68 -17.75
N ARG A 321 -9.01 14.50 -16.91
CA ARG A 321 -9.70 15.55 -16.14
C ARG A 321 -10.31 16.65 -17.00
N PRO A 322 -9.62 17.22 -18.00
CA PRO A 322 -10.26 18.15 -18.95
C PRO A 322 -11.47 17.54 -19.65
N LEU A 323 -11.39 16.27 -20.05
CA LEU A 323 -12.48 15.54 -20.67
C LEU A 323 -13.68 15.41 -19.75
N LEU A 324 -13.50 15.03 -18.48
CA LEU A 324 -14.56 14.99 -17.48
C LEU A 324 -15.26 16.36 -17.35
N LYS A 325 -14.46 17.43 -17.30
CA LYS A 325 -14.98 18.81 -17.23
C LYS A 325 -15.82 19.15 -18.45
N LYS A 326 -15.36 18.82 -19.68
CA LYS A 326 -16.08 19.02 -20.94
C LYS A 326 -17.44 18.28 -20.91
N CYS A 327 -17.47 17.07 -20.36
CA CYS A 327 -18.67 16.25 -20.22
C CYS A 327 -19.54 16.59 -19.00
N LYS A 328 -19.20 17.61 -18.21
CA LYS A 328 -19.90 17.98 -16.97
C LYS A 328 -19.98 16.82 -15.96
N ILE A 329 -19.00 15.94 -15.96
CA ILE A 329 -18.86 14.86 -14.96
C ILE A 329 -18.12 15.41 -13.75
N SER A 330 -18.51 14.99 -12.54
CA SER A 330 -17.92 15.44 -11.29
C SER A 330 -16.38 15.31 -11.29
N SER A 331 -15.67 16.32 -10.82
CA SER A 331 -14.21 16.31 -10.63
C SER A 331 -13.73 15.22 -9.66
N ASP A 332 -14.62 14.70 -8.83
CA ASP A 332 -14.37 13.58 -7.91
C ASP A 332 -14.30 12.23 -8.63
N PHE A 333 -14.86 12.14 -9.86
CA PHE A 333 -14.74 10.94 -10.67
C PHE A 333 -13.28 10.74 -11.10
N THR A 334 -12.81 9.52 -10.98
CA THR A 334 -11.43 9.17 -11.34
C THR A 334 -11.43 8.08 -12.40
N PHE A 335 -10.28 7.83 -13.05
CA PHE A 335 -10.15 6.70 -13.98
C PHE A 335 -10.56 5.37 -13.35
N HIS A 336 -10.30 5.19 -12.05
CA HIS A 336 -10.75 4.00 -11.32
C HIS A 336 -12.28 3.92 -11.20
N GLY A 337 -12.97 5.06 -11.32
CA GLY A 337 -14.43 5.14 -11.40
C GLY A 337 -15.02 4.38 -12.61
N LEU A 338 -14.29 4.29 -13.74
CA LEU A 338 -14.72 3.47 -14.89
C LEU A 338 -14.84 1.99 -14.52
N ARG A 339 -13.90 1.49 -13.73
CA ARG A 339 -13.95 0.12 -13.20
C ARG A 339 -15.08 -0.06 -12.17
N HIS A 340 -15.34 0.94 -11.34
CA HIS A 340 -16.50 0.93 -10.45
C HIS A 340 -17.80 0.92 -11.23
N THR A 341 -17.88 1.72 -12.30
CA THR A 341 -19.02 1.72 -13.22
C THR A 341 -19.25 0.34 -13.82
N HIS A 342 -18.20 -0.30 -14.39
CA HIS A 342 -18.27 -1.67 -14.90
C HIS A 342 -18.88 -2.65 -13.89
N ALA A 343 -18.31 -2.68 -12.67
CA ALA A 343 -18.76 -3.59 -11.63
C ALA A 343 -20.23 -3.34 -11.23
N THR A 344 -20.59 -2.08 -11.07
CA THR A 344 -21.97 -1.69 -10.69
C THR A 344 -22.97 -2.04 -11.79
N LEU A 345 -22.64 -1.80 -13.05
CA LEU A 345 -23.52 -2.15 -14.18
C LEU A 345 -23.78 -3.66 -14.24
N LEU A 346 -22.74 -4.50 -14.07
CA LEU A 346 -22.91 -5.96 -14.04
C LEU A 346 -23.79 -6.40 -12.86
N LEU A 347 -23.54 -5.86 -11.66
CA LEU A 347 -24.31 -6.22 -10.47
C LEU A 347 -25.77 -5.78 -10.56
N ARG A 348 -26.05 -4.61 -11.16
CA ARG A 348 -27.42 -4.14 -11.44
C ARG A 348 -28.17 -5.02 -12.44
N GLN A 349 -27.44 -5.66 -13.37
CA GLN A 349 -27.97 -6.65 -14.30
C GLN A 349 -28.12 -8.06 -13.69
N GLY A 350 -27.95 -8.19 -12.36
CA GLY A 350 -28.10 -9.47 -11.66
C GLY A 350 -26.94 -10.45 -11.84
N VAL A 351 -25.80 -10.01 -12.41
CA VAL A 351 -24.64 -10.90 -12.54
C VAL A 351 -24.12 -11.28 -11.16
N ASN A 352 -23.91 -12.58 -10.96
CA ASN A 352 -23.45 -13.10 -9.67
C ASN A 352 -22.17 -12.36 -9.19
N PRO A 353 -22.15 -11.86 -7.97
CA PRO A 353 -20.99 -11.14 -7.40
C PRO A 353 -19.67 -11.93 -7.46
N LYS A 354 -19.73 -13.26 -7.47
CA LYS A 354 -18.55 -14.12 -7.61
C LYS A 354 -17.94 -13.99 -9.02
N ILE A 355 -18.76 -13.95 -10.06
CA ILE A 355 -18.30 -13.74 -11.45
C ILE A 355 -17.68 -12.33 -11.57
N VAL A 356 -18.32 -11.31 -11.00
CA VAL A 356 -17.78 -9.95 -10.99
C VAL A 356 -16.44 -9.88 -10.24
N GLN A 357 -16.32 -10.58 -9.10
CA GLN A 357 -15.09 -10.68 -8.32
C GLN A 357 -13.93 -11.26 -9.17
N GLU A 358 -14.19 -12.35 -9.87
CA GLU A 358 -13.21 -13.05 -10.73
C GLU A 358 -12.81 -12.17 -11.91
N ARG A 359 -13.78 -11.59 -12.62
CA ARG A 359 -13.56 -10.68 -13.75
C ARG A 359 -12.72 -9.47 -13.36
N LEU A 360 -12.97 -8.90 -12.19
CA LEU A 360 -12.19 -7.78 -11.64
C LEU A 360 -10.83 -8.23 -11.08
N GLY A 361 -10.64 -9.49 -10.71
CA GLY A 361 -9.43 -9.96 -10.02
C GLY A 361 -9.31 -9.37 -8.60
N HIS A 362 -10.41 -9.36 -7.84
CA HIS A 362 -10.38 -9.05 -6.42
C HIS A 362 -9.89 -10.27 -5.63
N SER A 363 -9.06 -10.04 -4.62
CA SER A 363 -8.48 -11.11 -3.79
C SER A 363 -9.51 -11.92 -3.02
N SER A 364 -10.66 -11.34 -2.72
CA SER A 364 -11.79 -12.01 -2.07
C SER A 364 -13.12 -11.40 -2.50
N ILE A 365 -14.20 -12.19 -2.38
CA ILE A 365 -15.57 -11.71 -2.64
C ILE A 365 -15.96 -10.60 -1.68
N LYS A 366 -15.41 -10.60 -0.45
CA LYS A 366 -15.65 -9.55 0.54
C LYS A 366 -15.34 -8.16 -0.02
N VAL A 367 -14.24 -8.01 -0.77
CA VAL A 367 -13.87 -6.74 -1.40
C VAL A 367 -14.96 -6.26 -2.36
N THR A 368 -15.54 -7.16 -3.15
CA THR A 368 -16.65 -6.84 -4.05
C THR A 368 -17.91 -6.47 -3.28
N MET A 369 -18.28 -7.27 -2.29
CA MET A 369 -19.47 -7.04 -1.47
C MET A 369 -19.37 -5.75 -0.65
N ASP A 370 -18.25 -5.52 0.05
CA ASP A 370 -18.04 -4.30 0.87
C ASP A 370 -18.08 -3.02 0.01
N THR A 371 -17.68 -3.14 -1.27
CA THR A 371 -17.64 -1.99 -2.19
C THR A 371 -19.00 -1.73 -2.85
N TYR A 372 -19.75 -2.77 -3.21
CA TYR A 372 -20.92 -2.65 -4.10
C TYR A 372 -22.22 -3.18 -3.49
N SER A 373 -22.26 -3.59 -2.21
CA SER A 373 -23.48 -4.13 -1.57
C SER A 373 -24.69 -3.18 -1.65
N HIS A 374 -24.44 -1.87 -1.65
CA HIS A 374 -25.47 -0.84 -1.71
C HIS A 374 -26.17 -0.70 -3.09
N VAL A 375 -25.63 -1.30 -4.13
CA VAL A 375 -26.18 -1.26 -5.51
C VAL A 375 -26.75 -2.60 -5.95
N LEU A 376 -26.67 -3.63 -5.11
CA LEU A 376 -27.32 -4.91 -5.40
C LEU A 376 -28.83 -4.72 -5.41
N PRO A 377 -29.54 -5.21 -6.44
CA PRO A 377 -30.99 -5.31 -6.42
C PRO A 377 -31.47 -6.04 -5.17
N ASP A 378 -32.72 -5.84 -4.82
CA ASP A 378 -33.34 -6.57 -3.71
C ASP A 378 -33.26 -8.09 -3.95
N MET A 379 -32.16 -8.67 -3.47
CA MET A 379 -31.87 -10.12 -3.62
C MET A 379 -32.96 -10.97 -2.95
N GLN A 380 -33.67 -10.42 -1.94
CA GLN A 380 -34.77 -11.09 -1.28
C GLN A 380 -35.97 -11.22 -2.23
N ARG A 381 -36.27 -10.16 -2.99
CA ARG A 381 -37.35 -10.20 -3.99
C ARG A 381 -37.04 -11.19 -5.10
N GLN A 382 -35.81 -11.18 -5.62
CA GLN A 382 -35.37 -12.16 -6.64
C GLN A 382 -35.44 -13.60 -6.12
N ALA A 383 -35.07 -13.82 -4.83
CA ALA A 383 -35.19 -15.14 -4.22
C ALA A 383 -36.63 -15.62 -4.11
N VAL A 384 -37.56 -14.72 -3.76
CA VAL A 384 -38.99 -15.02 -3.70
C VAL A 384 -39.55 -15.31 -5.09
N GLU A 385 -39.24 -14.49 -6.09
CA GLU A 385 -39.66 -14.68 -7.47
C GLU A 385 -39.13 -15.99 -8.06
N ALA A 386 -37.86 -16.36 -7.78
CA ALA A 386 -37.30 -17.64 -8.18
C ALA A 386 -37.99 -18.83 -7.51
N LEU A 387 -38.35 -18.74 -6.23
CA LEU A 387 -39.11 -19.76 -5.53
C LEU A 387 -40.53 -19.90 -6.09
N GLN A 388 -41.21 -18.78 -6.38
CA GLN A 388 -42.53 -18.80 -7.00
C GLN A 388 -42.52 -19.51 -8.36
N GLY A 389 -41.47 -19.32 -9.18
CA GLY A 389 -41.32 -20.02 -10.45
C GLY A 389 -41.04 -21.54 -10.35
N ILE A 390 -40.65 -22.03 -9.17
CA ILE A 390 -40.44 -23.47 -8.91
C ILE A 390 -41.73 -24.13 -8.40
N PHE A 391 -42.55 -23.40 -7.67
CA PHE A 391 -43.75 -23.92 -7.01
C PHE A 391 -45.08 -23.60 -7.74
N GLN A 392 -45.01 -22.92 -8.88
CA GLN A 392 -46.09 -22.79 -9.84
C GLN A 392 -45.98 -23.88 -10.92
#